data_781117b7e062d543f9403477d51cc64d
#
_entry.id   781117b7e062d543f9403477d51cc64d
#
_cell.length_a   1.000
_cell.length_b   1.000
_cell.length_c   1.000
_cell.angle_alpha   90.00
_cell.angle_beta   90.00
_cell.angle_gamma   90.00
#
_symmetry.space_group_name_H-M   'P 1'
#
loop_
_entity.id
_entity.type
_entity.pdbx_description
1 polymer ?
#
loop_
_entity_poly.entity_id
_entity_poly.type
_entity_poly.pdbx_seq_one_letter_code
_entity_poly.pdbx_strand_id
1 'polypeptide(L)'
;KTTAHNLGNDAIRLTRLSSAYIDNIAHAQNTAWYEKDLQIYICHNKWQGEGQWRCYSPSELGVFPATRHGWESDVYKISSIGSWCTGDFYPLVIIEDKSEHKSWFMEIEGAHSWQIKIAGDGGYIRPILALEATSADEDLGGWHYELQPGESYSAERAFYGMTDGGFEEVTDALDNFKRHDSKIEITAPPLVFNDYMDCIWGIQDPKLIL
;
A
#
# COMPACT_ATOMS: atom_id res chain seq x y z
N LYS A 1 -0.36 -9.62 -10.20
CA LYS A 1 1.11 -9.54 -10.38
C LYS A 1 1.43 -9.10 -11.79
N THR A 2 2.18 -8.02 -11.94
CA THR A 2 2.63 -7.49 -13.23
C THR A 2 4.02 -8.02 -13.57
N THR A 3 4.26 -8.37 -14.84
CA THR A 3 5.57 -8.85 -15.31
C THR A 3 5.96 -8.08 -16.56
N ALA A 4 7.17 -7.54 -16.57
CA ALA A 4 7.81 -6.95 -17.75
C ALA A 4 8.72 -7.98 -18.41
N HIS A 5 8.68 -8.06 -19.74
CA HIS A 5 9.55 -8.92 -20.54
C HIS A 5 10.34 -8.06 -21.53
N ASN A 6 11.64 -8.22 -21.59
CA ASN A 6 12.45 -7.57 -22.62
C ASN A 6 12.51 -8.46 -23.86
N LEU A 7 11.72 -8.10 -24.86
CA LEU A 7 11.69 -8.78 -26.17
C LEU A 7 12.63 -8.13 -27.20
N GLY A 8 13.38 -7.09 -26.79
CA GLY A 8 14.35 -6.40 -27.64
C GLY A 8 15.71 -7.07 -27.66
N ASN A 9 16.65 -6.42 -28.37
CA ASN A 9 18.04 -6.89 -28.48
C ASN A 9 19.00 -6.15 -27.54
N ASP A 10 18.54 -5.08 -26.90
CA ASP A 10 19.35 -4.26 -26.01
C ASP A 10 18.80 -4.34 -24.57
N ALA A 11 19.67 -4.12 -23.58
CA ALA A 11 19.25 -3.97 -22.19
C ALA A 11 18.35 -2.74 -22.03
N ILE A 12 17.29 -2.86 -21.24
CA ILE A 12 16.40 -1.75 -20.89
C ILE A 12 16.43 -1.51 -19.40
N ARG A 13 16.37 -0.25 -19.01
CA ARG A 13 16.30 0.16 -17.61
C ARG A 13 14.86 0.37 -17.21
N LEU A 14 14.38 -0.48 -16.30
CA LEU A 14 13.10 -0.29 -15.65
C LEU A 14 13.29 0.66 -14.48
N THR A 15 12.59 1.78 -14.48
CA THR A 15 12.62 2.77 -13.39
C THR A 15 11.39 2.68 -12.51
N ARG A 16 10.38 1.94 -12.94
CA ARG A 16 9.14 1.67 -12.20
C ARG A 16 8.40 0.49 -12.84
N LEU A 17 7.77 -0.33 -12.02
CA LEU A 17 6.81 -1.34 -12.44
C LEU A 17 5.69 -1.46 -11.39
N SER A 18 4.49 -1.02 -11.76
CA SER A 18 3.33 -1.08 -10.86
C SER A 18 2.88 -2.51 -10.64
N SER A 19 2.67 -2.89 -9.38
CA SER A 19 2.12 -4.18 -9.00
C SER A 19 0.63 -4.27 -9.33
N ALA A 20 -0.11 -3.20 -9.05
CA ALA A 20 -1.52 -3.03 -9.36
C ALA A 20 -1.86 -1.56 -9.55
N TYR A 21 -2.81 -1.30 -10.43
CA TYR A 21 -3.45 -0.01 -10.61
C TYR A 21 -4.95 -0.22 -10.72
N ILE A 22 -5.72 0.50 -9.91
CA ILE A 22 -7.17 0.49 -9.95
C ILE A 22 -7.63 1.93 -10.11
N ASP A 23 -8.43 2.15 -11.09
CA ASP A 23 -9.02 3.44 -11.40
C ASP A 23 -10.54 3.39 -11.22
N ASN A 24 -11.14 4.56 -11.24
CA ASN A 24 -12.59 4.70 -11.21
C ASN A 24 -13.23 4.13 -9.93
N ILE A 25 -12.51 4.24 -8.82
CA ILE A 25 -13.00 3.88 -7.51
C ILE A 25 -13.91 5.01 -7.01
N ALA A 26 -15.05 4.64 -6.46
CA ALA A 26 -15.95 5.56 -5.82
C ALA A 26 -16.40 6.73 -6.74
N HIS A 27 -17.55 6.56 -7.37
CA HIS A 27 -18.12 7.56 -8.27
C HIS A 27 -18.88 8.63 -7.52
N ALA A 28 -18.36 9.85 -7.52
CA ALA A 28 -19.10 10.96 -6.98
C ALA A 28 -20.17 11.49 -7.94
N GLN A 29 -21.30 11.83 -7.38
CA GLN A 29 -22.31 12.61 -8.10
C GLN A 29 -22.04 14.12 -8.01
N ASN A 30 -21.26 14.56 -7.00
CA ASN A 30 -20.89 15.95 -6.79
C ASN A 30 -19.69 16.06 -5.84
N THR A 31 -19.07 17.25 -5.75
CA THR A 31 -17.91 17.52 -4.90
C THR A 31 -18.20 17.46 -3.40
N ALA A 32 -19.45 17.72 -2.97
CA ALA A 32 -19.80 17.66 -1.55
C ALA A 32 -19.73 16.22 -1.00
N TRP A 33 -20.08 15.23 -1.82
CA TRP A 33 -19.92 13.85 -1.50
C TRP A 33 -18.44 13.46 -1.31
N TYR A 34 -17.56 13.93 -2.18
CA TYR A 34 -16.13 13.67 -2.14
C TYR A 34 -15.50 14.05 -0.79
N GLU A 35 -15.94 15.16 -0.21
CA GLU A 35 -15.46 15.64 1.07
C GLU A 35 -16.15 14.99 2.28
N LYS A 36 -17.42 14.68 2.14
CA LYS A 36 -18.26 14.29 3.26
C LYS A 36 -18.36 12.78 3.44
N ASP A 37 -18.50 12.07 2.35
CA ASP A 37 -18.86 10.65 2.39
C ASP A 37 -17.68 9.71 2.09
N LEU A 38 -16.60 10.21 1.43
CA LEU A 38 -15.38 9.45 1.25
C LEU A 38 -14.45 9.55 2.46
N GLN A 39 -13.97 8.40 2.89
CA GLN A 39 -12.99 8.27 3.96
C GLN A 39 -11.82 7.39 3.54
N ILE A 40 -10.62 7.85 3.81
CA ILE A 40 -9.38 7.16 3.48
C ILE A 40 -8.68 6.77 4.78
N TYR A 41 -8.54 5.48 5.02
CA TYR A 41 -7.86 4.96 6.20
C TYR A 41 -6.42 4.60 5.86
N ILE A 42 -5.52 5.14 6.67
CA ILE A 42 -4.07 4.93 6.58
C ILE A 42 -3.56 4.56 7.96
N CYS A 43 -2.73 3.53 8.02
CA CYS A 43 -2.09 3.10 9.26
C CYS A 43 -0.67 3.67 9.35
N HIS A 44 -0.47 4.59 10.29
CA HIS A 44 0.86 5.09 10.64
C HIS A 44 1.56 4.07 11.52
N ASN A 45 2.84 3.84 11.25
CA ASN A 45 3.59 2.77 11.89
C ASN A 45 5.00 3.21 12.31
N LYS A 46 5.12 4.41 12.83
CA LYS A 46 6.39 4.93 13.35
C LYS A 46 6.82 4.17 14.60
N TRP A 47 8.12 4.12 14.82
CA TRP A 47 8.73 3.58 16.03
C TRP A 47 8.04 4.11 17.29
N GLN A 48 7.65 3.21 18.19
CA GLN A 48 6.87 3.48 19.40
C GLN A 48 5.48 4.10 19.17
N GLY A 49 4.97 4.01 17.97
CA GLY A 49 3.64 4.48 17.54
C GLY A 49 3.07 3.59 16.47
N GLU A 50 3.32 2.27 16.57
CA GLU A 50 2.90 1.29 15.59
C GLU A 50 1.39 1.11 15.60
N GLY A 51 0.83 0.78 14.43
CA GLY A 51 -0.57 0.42 14.29
C GLY A 51 -1.56 1.58 14.48
N GLN A 52 -1.15 2.83 14.25
CA GLN A 52 -2.00 4.00 14.44
C GLN A 52 -2.86 4.28 13.21
N TRP A 53 -4.03 3.69 13.16
CA TRP A 53 -5.02 3.99 12.12
C TRP A 53 -5.54 5.41 12.24
N ARG A 54 -5.61 6.09 11.10
CA ARG A 54 -6.20 7.43 10.95
C ARG A 54 -7.13 7.42 9.76
N CYS A 55 -8.20 8.19 9.88
CA CYS A 55 -9.19 8.41 8.85
C CYS A 55 -9.07 9.84 8.34
N TYR A 56 -9.01 10.00 7.03
CA TYR A 56 -8.85 11.28 6.36
C TYR A 56 -9.94 11.45 5.29
N SER A 57 -10.41 12.67 5.10
CA SER A 57 -11.08 13.03 3.84
C SER A 57 -10.03 13.17 2.73
N PRO A 58 -10.41 13.06 1.45
CA PRO A 58 -9.47 13.29 0.35
C PRO A 58 -8.78 14.64 0.40
N SER A 59 -9.49 15.71 0.77
CA SER A 59 -8.92 17.07 0.87
C SER A 59 -7.88 17.22 1.97
N GLU A 60 -8.03 16.52 3.10
CA GLU A 60 -7.01 16.52 4.16
C GLU A 60 -5.69 15.90 3.70
N LEU A 61 -5.74 15.02 2.71
CA LEU A 61 -4.57 14.46 2.04
C LEU A 61 -4.08 15.28 0.84
N GLY A 62 -4.77 16.39 0.51
CA GLY A 62 -4.47 17.20 -0.67
C GLY A 62 -4.85 16.50 -1.98
N VAL A 63 -5.71 15.48 -1.92
CA VAL A 63 -6.20 14.77 -3.10
C VAL A 63 -7.50 15.41 -3.55
N PHE A 64 -7.42 16.31 -4.52
CA PHE A 64 -8.58 17.01 -5.07
C PHE A 64 -9.00 16.40 -6.41
N PRO A 65 -10.28 16.53 -6.78
CA PRO A 65 -10.69 16.21 -8.14
C PRO A 65 -9.86 17.03 -9.14
N ALA A 66 -9.42 16.41 -10.22
CA ALA A 66 -8.61 17.07 -11.23
C ALA A 66 -9.22 18.42 -11.61
N THR A 67 -8.46 19.48 -11.46
CA THR A 67 -8.93 20.82 -11.70
C THR A 67 -9.17 21.05 -13.18
N ARG A 68 -9.96 22.10 -13.52
CA ARG A 68 -10.36 22.52 -14.88
C ARG A 68 -9.25 22.61 -15.92
N HIS A 69 -7.99 22.41 -15.56
CA HIS A 69 -6.85 22.73 -16.41
C HIS A 69 -6.05 21.51 -16.88
N GLY A 70 -6.50 20.27 -16.59
CA GLY A 70 -5.79 19.07 -17.07
C GLY A 70 -4.36 18.92 -16.54
N TRP A 71 -4.06 19.56 -15.44
CA TRP A 71 -2.80 19.39 -14.74
C TRP A 71 -2.82 18.05 -13.99
N GLU A 72 -1.64 17.52 -13.73
CA GLU A 72 -1.49 16.27 -13.00
C GLU A 72 -2.39 16.27 -11.77
N SER A 73 -3.17 15.21 -11.62
CA SER A 73 -4.03 15.00 -10.45
C SER A 73 -3.19 15.07 -9.18
N ASP A 74 -3.71 15.72 -8.16
CA ASP A 74 -3.07 15.71 -6.85
C ASP A 74 -2.95 14.26 -6.37
N VAL A 75 -1.74 13.88 -5.99
CA VAL A 75 -1.40 12.51 -5.61
C VAL A 75 -0.84 12.51 -4.20
N TYR A 76 -1.50 11.80 -3.31
CA TYR A 76 -0.95 11.48 -2.00
C TYR A 76 -0.22 10.13 -2.04
N LYS A 77 0.95 10.07 -1.44
CA LYS A 77 1.79 8.86 -1.42
C LYS A 77 2.05 8.42 0.02
N ILE A 78 1.79 7.16 0.29
CA ILE A 78 2.33 6.48 1.46
C ILE A 78 3.42 5.53 1.02
N SER A 79 4.47 5.40 1.81
CA SER A 79 5.61 4.56 1.47
C SER A 79 6.39 4.13 2.69
N SER A 80 7.16 3.08 2.54
CA SER A 80 8.24 2.75 3.46
C SER A 80 9.48 2.39 2.64
N ILE A 81 10.65 2.90 3.03
CA ILE A 81 11.89 2.72 2.29
C ILE A 81 12.90 1.97 3.15
N GLY A 82 13.60 1.04 2.52
CA GLY A 82 14.62 0.22 3.16
C GLY A 82 14.12 -1.15 3.59
N SER A 83 14.86 -1.80 4.45
CA SER A 83 14.59 -3.17 4.90
C SER A 83 13.47 -3.27 5.96
N TRP A 84 13.13 -2.15 6.59
CA TRP A 84 11.98 -2.09 7.49
C TRP A 84 10.74 -1.65 6.72
N CYS A 85 10.11 -2.60 6.05
CA CYS A 85 9.00 -2.37 5.12
C CYS A 85 7.73 -1.77 5.75
N THR A 86 7.63 -1.71 7.07
CA THR A 86 6.51 -1.08 7.80
C THR A 86 6.98 0.08 8.68
N GLY A 87 8.16 0.65 8.43
CA GLY A 87 8.77 1.65 9.31
C GLY A 87 8.06 3.00 9.37
N ASP A 88 7.31 3.36 8.34
CA ASP A 88 6.56 4.61 8.27
C ASP A 88 5.05 4.39 8.23
N PHE A 89 4.61 3.47 7.39
CA PHE A 89 3.20 3.12 7.19
C PHE A 89 3.05 1.62 7.07
N TYR A 90 1.87 1.12 7.38
CA TYR A 90 1.45 -0.22 7.00
C TYR A 90 1.07 -0.21 5.50
N PRO A 91 1.42 -1.26 4.73
CA PRO A 91 1.27 -1.26 3.27
C PRO A 91 -0.18 -1.50 2.80
N LEU A 92 -1.14 -0.84 3.41
CA LEU A 92 -2.57 -0.98 3.16
C LEU A 92 -3.25 0.38 3.17
N VAL A 93 -4.07 0.62 2.15
CA VAL A 93 -5.01 1.74 2.08
C VAL A 93 -6.42 1.19 1.96
N ILE A 94 -7.35 1.77 2.71
CA ILE A 94 -8.78 1.48 2.62
C ILE A 94 -9.49 2.78 2.26
N ILE A 95 -10.41 2.73 1.31
CA ILE A 95 -11.27 3.84 0.92
C ILE A 95 -12.71 3.40 1.15
N GLU A 96 -13.41 4.10 2.02
CA GLU A 96 -14.83 3.87 2.34
C GLU A 96 -15.69 4.95 1.70
N ASP A 97 -16.71 4.54 0.98
CA ASP A 97 -17.83 5.39 0.58
C ASP A 97 -19.01 5.12 1.51
N LYS A 98 -19.24 6.03 2.44
CA LYS A 98 -20.32 5.92 3.42
C LYS A 98 -21.70 6.00 2.79
N SER A 99 -21.85 6.71 1.69
CA SER A 99 -23.14 6.88 1.02
C SER A 99 -23.60 5.60 0.32
N GLU A 100 -22.64 4.83 -0.22
CA GLU A 100 -22.90 3.57 -0.92
C GLU A 100 -22.72 2.34 -0.04
N HIS A 101 -22.24 2.51 1.20
CA HIS A 101 -21.83 1.42 2.10
C HIS A 101 -20.89 0.44 1.43
N LYS A 102 -19.86 0.97 0.77
CA LYS A 102 -18.84 0.19 0.07
C LYS A 102 -17.45 0.64 0.42
N SER A 103 -16.55 -0.30 0.44
CA SER A 103 -15.14 -0.03 0.66
C SER A 103 -14.26 -0.73 -0.35
N TRP A 104 -13.22 -0.05 -0.79
CA TRP A 104 -12.15 -0.59 -1.61
C TRP A 104 -10.85 -0.61 -0.81
N PHE A 105 -10.02 -1.56 -1.09
CA PHE A 105 -8.72 -1.64 -0.46
C PHE A 105 -7.64 -2.05 -1.44
N MET A 106 -6.41 -1.65 -1.13
CA MET A 106 -5.21 -2.08 -1.81
C MET A 106 -4.09 -2.30 -0.81
N GLU A 107 -3.51 -3.48 -0.84
CA GLU A 107 -2.35 -3.87 -0.02
C GLU A 107 -1.23 -4.35 -0.95
N ILE A 108 0.01 -3.95 -0.67
CA ILE A 108 1.19 -4.49 -1.34
C ILE A 108 1.93 -5.42 -0.39
N GLU A 109 2.29 -6.60 -0.90
CA GLU A 109 3.05 -7.60 -0.16
C GLU A 109 4.54 -7.49 -0.55
N GLY A 110 5.40 -7.44 0.44
CA GLY A 110 6.84 -7.39 0.21
C GLY A 110 7.61 -7.00 1.45
N ALA A 111 8.87 -7.39 1.49
CA ALA A 111 9.81 -7.06 2.57
C ALA A 111 10.80 -5.96 2.16
N HIS A 112 10.46 -5.17 1.18
CA HIS A 112 11.32 -4.11 0.64
C HIS A 112 10.61 -2.77 0.61
N SER A 113 11.28 -1.79 0.01
CA SER A 113 10.69 -0.47 -0.24
C SER A 113 9.46 -0.58 -1.15
N TRP A 114 8.41 0.13 -0.78
CA TRP A 114 7.15 0.16 -1.50
C TRP A 114 6.48 1.53 -1.39
N GLN A 115 5.52 1.77 -2.27
CA GLN A 115 4.63 2.91 -2.18
C GLN A 115 3.22 2.55 -2.65
N ILE A 116 2.22 3.19 -2.04
CA ILE A 116 0.85 3.23 -2.55
C ILE A 116 0.52 4.69 -2.83
N LYS A 117 -0.01 4.95 -4.03
CA LYS A 117 -0.44 6.27 -4.46
C LYS A 117 -1.96 6.32 -4.45
N ILE A 118 -2.49 7.39 -3.91
CA ILE A 118 -3.90 7.75 -3.93
C ILE A 118 -4.00 8.98 -4.79
N ALA A 119 -4.69 8.89 -5.90
CA ALA A 119 -4.83 9.99 -6.86
C ALA A 119 -6.30 10.38 -7.03
N GLY A 120 -6.55 11.67 -7.13
CA GLY A 120 -7.83 12.21 -7.60
C GLY A 120 -7.85 12.24 -9.12
N ASP A 121 -8.90 11.71 -9.73
CA ASP A 121 -9.10 11.71 -11.18
C ASP A 121 -10.57 12.02 -11.53
N GLY A 122 -10.93 12.00 -12.81
CA GLY A 122 -12.29 12.19 -13.30
C GLY A 122 -12.79 13.63 -13.37
N GLY A 123 -12.01 14.59 -12.94
CA GLY A 123 -12.32 16.01 -13.01
C GLY A 123 -13.39 16.48 -12.03
N TYR A 124 -13.70 17.77 -12.10
CA TYR A 124 -14.58 18.48 -11.14
C TYR A 124 -16.04 17.98 -11.15
N ILE A 125 -16.52 17.46 -12.29
CA ILE A 125 -17.93 17.06 -12.45
C ILE A 125 -18.19 15.65 -11.93
N ARG A 126 -17.20 14.78 -12.06
CA ARG A 126 -17.25 13.39 -11.58
C ARG A 126 -15.92 13.03 -10.94
N PRO A 127 -15.68 13.47 -9.72
CA PRO A 127 -14.48 13.11 -9.02
C PRO A 127 -14.49 11.59 -8.76
N ILE A 128 -13.37 10.97 -9.08
CA ILE A 128 -13.10 9.56 -8.82
C ILE A 128 -11.74 9.45 -8.14
N LEU A 129 -11.49 8.32 -7.53
CA LEU A 129 -10.17 7.99 -6.98
C LEU A 129 -9.52 6.87 -7.78
N ALA A 130 -8.21 6.89 -7.77
CA ALA A 130 -7.37 5.81 -8.26
C ALA A 130 -6.37 5.38 -7.18
N LEU A 131 -6.07 4.08 -7.15
CA LEU A 131 -5.05 3.49 -6.30
C LEU A 131 -3.99 2.80 -7.14
N GLU A 132 -2.72 3.05 -6.81
CA GLU A 132 -1.59 2.37 -7.42
C GLU A 132 -0.66 1.83 -6.33
N ALA A 133 -0.36 0.54 -6.40
CA ALA A 133 0.67 -0.10 -5.58
C ALA A 133 1.88 -0.43 -6.44
N THR A 134 3.07 -0.03 -6.00
CA THR A 134 4.33 -0.33 -6.68
C THR A 134 5.46 -0.52 -5.66
N SER A 135 6.53 -1.19 -6.05
CA SER A 135 7.80 -1.09 -5.35
C SER A 135 8.31 0.36 -5.36
N ALA A 136 9.41 0.67 -4.70
CA ALA A 136 10.06 1.96 -4.89
C ALA A 136 10.32 2.19 -6.39
N ASP A 137 10.31 3.46 -6.80
CA ASP A 137 10.69 3.88 -8.14
C ASP A 137 12.02 4.67 -8.09
N GLU A 138 12.46 5.16 -9.23
CA GLU A 138 13.72 5.93 -9.31
C GLU A 138 13.66 7.21 -8.48
N ASP A 139 12.48 7.87 -8.41
CA ASP A 139 12.28 9.09 -7.63
C ASP A 139 12.21 8.80 -6.12
N LEU A 140 11.71 7.63 -5.74
CA LEU A 140 11.56 7.21 -4.36
C LEU A 140 12.45 5.99 -4.08
N GLY A 141 13.60 6.22 -3.47
CA GLY A 141 14.54 5.17 -3.11
C GLY A 141 15.57 4.82 -4.19
N GLY A 142 15.56 5.49 -5.33
CA GLY A 142 16.53 5.28 -6.42
C GLY A 142 16.45 3.90 -7.06
N TRP A 143 15.29 3.26 -6.99
CA TRP A 143 15.14 1.91 -7.51
C TRP A 143 15.14 1.89 -9.03
N HIS A 144 15.91 0.98 -9.59
CA HIS A 144 15.89 0.61 -10.99
C HIS A 144 16.34 -0.84 -11.18
N TYR A 145 16.00 -1.41 -12.33
CA TYR A 145 16.41 -2.76 -12.71
C TYR A 145 16.83 -2.79 -14.17
N GLU A 146 18.05 -3.29 -14.44
CA GLU A 146 18.57 -3.46 -15.80
C GLU A 146 18.09 -4.82 -16.34
N LEU A 147 17.08 -4.78 -17.19
CA LEU A 147 16.46 -5.96 -17.77
C LEU A 147 17.16 -6.33 -19.08
N GLN A 148 17.88 -7.44 -19.08
CA GLN A 148 18.64 -7.92 -20.24
C GLN A 148 17.71 -8.46 -21.34
N PRO A 149 18.17 -8.56 -22.61
CA PRO A 149 17.41 -9.21 -23.68
C PRO A 149 16.95 -10.63 -23.29
N GLY A 150 15.66 -10.90 -23.47
CA GLY A 150 15.04 -12.17 -23.09
C GLY A 150 14.75 -12.36 -21.62
N GLU A 151 15.14 -11.42 -20.77
CA GLU A 151 14.89 -11.46 -19.34
C GLU A 151 13.47 -10.97 -18.99
N SER A 152 13.00 -11.36 -17.82
CA SER A 152 11.71 -10.95 -17.27
C SER A 152 11.85 -10.50 -15.83
N TYR A 153 11.19 -9.41 -15.47
CA TYR A 153 11.07 -8.93 -14.10
C TYR A 153 9.60 -8.91 -13.67
N SER A 154 9.32 -9.41 -12.48
CA SER A 154 7.97 -9.39 -11.91
C SER A 154 7.90 -8.45 -10.73
N ALA A 155 6.92 -7.55 -10.75
CA ALA A 155 6.61 -6.69 -9.62
C ALA A 155 6.18 -7.50 -8.39
N GLU A 156 6.19 -6.86 -7.24
CA GLU A 156 5.68 -7.44 -6.00
C GLU A 156 4.19 -7.80 -6.13
N ARG A 157 3.74 -8.70 -5.29
CA ARG A 157 2.35 -9.07 -5.24
C ARG A 157 1.54 -7.96 -4.56
N ALA A 158 0.40 -7.59 -5.13
CA ALA A 158 -0.55 -6.69 -4.51
C ALA A 158 -1.92 -7.36 -4.44
N PHE A 159 -2.63 -7.09 -3.38
CA PHE A 159 -4.03 -7.49 -3.17
C PHE A 159 -4.91 -6.26 -3.28
N TYR A 160 -6.03 -6.41 -3.90
CA TYR A 160 -7.06 -5.38 -3.94
C TYR A 160 -8.43 -6.00 -4.01
N GLY A 161 -9.40 -5.30 -3.52
CA GLY A 161 -10.77 -5.78 -3.53
C GLY A 161 -11.77 -4.71 -3.12
N MET A 162 -13.01 -5.15 -3.07
CA MET A 162 -14.15 -4.36 -2.63
C MET A 162 -15.00 -5.20 -1.68
N THR A 163 -15.54 -4.55 -0.66
CA THR A 163 -16.50 -5.13 0.26
C THR A 163 -17.74 -4.24 0.35
N ASP A 164 -18.87 -4.84 0.68
CA ASP A 164 -19.99 -4.09 1.21
C ASP A 164 -19.73 -3.81 2.69
N GLY A 165 -19.87 -2.57 3.13
CA GLY A 165 -19.56 -2.13 4.49
C GLY A 165 -18.35 -1.22 4.58
N GLY A 166 -17.81 -1.05 5.78
CA GLY A 166 -16.74 -0.12 6.09
C GLY A 166 -15.39 -0.77 6.40
N PHE A 167 -14.64 -0.10 7.26
CA PHE A 167 -13.31 -0.52 7.69
C PHE A 167 -13.27 -1.95 8.27
N GLU A 168 -14.26 -2.32 9.10
CA GLU A 168 -14.29 -3.62 9.77
C GLU A 168 -14.48 -4.75 8.76
N GLU A 169 -15.40 -4.59 7.80
CA GLU A 169 -15.65 -5.60 6.77
C GLU A 169 -14.45 -5.82 5.86
N VAL A 170 -13.67 -4.77 5.59
CA VAL A 170 -12.40 -4.92 4.85
C VAL A 170 -11.39 -5.71 5.67
N THR A 171 -11.24 -5.41 6.96
CA THR A 171 -10.28 -6.12 7.82
C THR A 171 -10.64 -7.60 7.96
N ASP A 172 -11.92 -7.91 8.09
CA ASP A 172 -12.44 -9.28 8.12
C ASP A 172 -12.19 -10.01 6.79
N ALA A 173 -12.44 -9.35 5.67
CA ALA A 173 -12.18 -9.92 4.34
C ALA A 173 -10.70 -10.22 4.12
N LEU A 174 -9.80 -9.31 4.54
CA LEU A 174 -8.36 -9.51 4.47
C LEU A 174 -7.87 -10.62 5.39
N ASP A 175 -8.36 -10.69 6.62
CA ASP A 175 -8.01 -11.77 7.55
C ASP A 175 -8.45 -13.13 7.02
N ASN A 176 -9.67 -13.23 6.54
CA ASN A 176 -10.19 -14.44 5.91
C ASN A 176 -9.36 -14.85 4.69
N PHE A 177 -9.03 -13.90 3.81
CA PHE A 177 -8.19 -14.16 2.66
C PHE A 177 -6.80 -14.66 3.08
N LYS A 178 -6.12 -13.97 4.00
CA LYS A 178 -4.79 -14.35 4.48
C LYS A 178 -4.78 -15.71 5.15
N ARG A 179 -5.80 -16.07 5.90
CA ARG A 179 -5.94 -17.41 6.50
C ARG A 179 -6.06 -18.51 5.45
N HIS A 180 -6.72 -18.24 4.32
CA HIS A 180 -6.89 -19.22 3.24
C HIS A 180 -5.68 -19.28 2.29
N ASP A 181 -5.04 -18.15 2.00
CA ASP A 181 -3.85 -18.07 1.12
C ASP A 181 -2.57 -18.51 1.84
N SER A 182 -2.52 -18.33 3.16
CA SER A 182 -1.37 -18.73 3.96
C SER A 182 -1.29 -20.25 4.07
N LYS A 183 -0.16 -20.80 3.63
CA LYS A 183 0.17 -22.21 3.81
C LYS A 183 0.73 -22.51 5.21
N ILE A 184 0.75 -21.50 6.08
CA ILE A 184 1.29 -21.59 7.43
C ILE A 184 0.14 -22.00 8.36
N GLU A 185 0.15 -23.23 8.77
CA GLU A 185 -0.76 -23.73 9.80
C GLU A 185 -0.24 -23.27 11.18
N ILE A 186 -0.76 -22.15 11.68
CA ILE A 186 -0.42 -21.67 13.02
C ILE A 186 -1.30 -22.42 14.04
N THR A 187 -0.79 -23.52 14.56
CA THR A 187 -1.48 -24.33 15.57
C THR A 187 -1.37 -23.74 16.99
N ALA A 188 -0.30 -22.98 17.25
CA ALA A 188 -0.08 -22.23 18.48
C ALA A 188 0.89 -21.08 18.21
N PRO A 189 0.76 -19.93 18.92
CA PRO A 189 1.76 -18.87 18.82
C PRO A 189 3.12 -19.40 19.33
N PRO A 190 4.22 -19.14 18.61
CA PRO A 190 5.54 -19.56 19.06
C PRO A 190 5.90 -18.80 20.35
N LEU A 191 6.61 -19.47 21.25
CA LEU A 191 7.25 -18.80 22.34
C LEU A 191 8.44 -17.99 21.79
N VAL A 192 8.39 -16.69 21.96
CA VAL A 192 9.47 -15.78 21.54
C VAL A 192 10.21 -15.30 22.79
N PHE A 193 11.49 -15.61 22.87
CA PHE A 193 12.38 -15.08 23.87
C PHE A 193 13.21 -13.94 23.24
N ASN A 194 13.19 -12.77 23.87
CA ASN A 194 13.99 -11.64 23.49
C ASN A 194 15.03 -11.36 24.59
N ASP A 195 16.27 -11.73 24.36
CA ASP A 195 17.37 -11.57 25.30
C ASP A 195 17.94 -10.14 25.34
N TYR A 196 17.58 -9.29 24.38
CA TYR A 196 18.10 -7.93 24.28
C TYR A 196 17.88 -7.10 25.54
N MET A 197 16.72 -7.22 26.16
CA MET A 197 16.38 -6.49 27.37
C MET A 197 17.03 -7.10 28.62
N ASP A 198 17.30 -8.40 28.61
CA ASP A 198 17.94 -9.12 29.72
C ASP A 198 19.45 -8.87 29.75
N CYS A 199 20.08 -8.76 28.59
CA CYS A 199 21.52 -8.55 28.42
C CYS A 199 21.97 -7.09 28.46
N ILE A 200 21.11 -6.16 28.87
CA ILE A 200 21.39 -4.71 29.00
C ILE A 200 22.36 -4.18 27.91
N TRP A 201 21.79 -3.86 26.72
CA TRP A 201 22.50 -3.18 25.64
C TRP A 201 23.59 -3.98 24.92
N GLY A 202 23.44 -5.31 24.80
CA GLY A 202 24.06 -5.99 23.69
C GLY A 202 25.39 -6.70 23.93
N ILE A 203 25.70 -7.13 25.13
CA ILE A 203 26.68 -8.19 25.32
C ILE A 203 25.94 -9.51 25.42
N GLN A 204 25.60 -10.04 24.25
CA GLN A 204 24.99 -11.37 24.15
C GLN A 204 26.09 -12.41 24.37
N ASP A 205 26.19 -12.98 25.54
CA ASP A 205 26.98 -14.20 25.76
C ASP A 205 26.02 -15.41 25.60
N PRO A 206 26.14 -16.18 24.52
CA PRO A 206 25.28 -17.34 24.30
C PRO A 206 25.36 -18.39 25.44
N LYS A 207 26.37 -18.31 26.29
CA LYS A 207 26.53 -19.24 27.45
C LYS A 207 25.68 -18.85 28.66
N LEU A 208 25.08 -17.65 28.65
CA LEU A 208 24.20 -17.19 29.73
C LEU A 208 22.72 -17.44 29.44
N ILE A 209 22.39 -17.99 28.27
CA ILE A 209 21.01 -18.24 27.80
C ILE A 209 20.53 -19.67 28.09
N LEU A 210 21.27 -20.46 28.84
CA LEU A 210 20.91 -21.85 29.20
C LEU A 210 20.41 -21.96 30.62
#